data_0b7e6edfa505de0da793a8ac9b20eff2
#
_entry.id   0b7e6edfa505de0da793a8ac9b20eff2
#
_cell.length_a   1.000
_cell.length_b   1.000
_cell.length_c   1.000
_cell.angle_alpha   90.00
_cell.angle_beta   90.00
_cell.angle_gamma   90.00
#
_symmetry.space_group_name_H-M   'P 1'
#
loop_
_entity.id
_entity.type
_entity.pdbx_description
1 polymer ?
#
loop_
_entity_poly.entity_id
_entity_poly.type
_entity_poly.pdbx_seq_one_letter_code
_entity_poly.pdbx_strand_id
1 'polypeptide(L)'
;MGYLNPILRFGFEAFCARCAEVGIDGVIIPDLPFADYIADYRPLAQRYGLDMIMLITPETSEERIRAIDAATDGFLYMVSSASTTGARDAFDAPTLDYFRRIAALPLRNPRMIGFGVSNRATFSDACRHASGAIIGSRFVSLLEEEGGDATRAIVRLKEAIGAPTASAEAGM
;
A
#
# COMPACT_ATOMS: atom_id res chain seq x y z
N MET A 1 0.88 -0.61 9.66
CA MET A 1 1.52 -1.81 9.09
C MET A 1 2.35 -2.50 10.15
N GLY A 2 2.26 -3.83 10.30
CA GLY A 2 2.97 -4.60 11.31
C GLY A 2 3.04 -6.08 10.95
N TYR A 3 3.76 -6.87 11.76
CA TYR A 3 3.89 -8.30 11.56
C TYR A 3 2.92 -9.08 12.44
N LEU A 4 2.50 -10.26 11.98
CA LEU A 4 1.50 -11.10 12.63
C LEU A 4 1.91 -11.53 14.03
N ASN A 5 3.15 -11.98 14.23
CA ASN A 5 3.60 -12.55 15.49
C ASN A 5 3.49 -11.59 16.72
N PRO A 6 3.93 -10.32 16.64
CA PRO A 6 3.66 -9.37 17.72
C PRO A 6 2.17 -9.15 18.00
N ILE A 7 1.34 -9.12 16.94
CA ILE A 7 -0.11 -8.94 17.06
C ILE A 7 -0.74 -10.14 17.79
N LEU A 8 -0.34 -11.37 17.44
CA LEU A 8 -0.84 -12.56 18.11
C LEU A 8 -0.43 -12.61 19.59
N ARG A 9 0.77 -12.14 19.93
CA ARG A 9 1.20 -12.04 21.34
C ARG A 9 0.39 -11.03 22.13
N PHE A 10 -0.04 -9.93 21.50
CA PHE A 10 -0.93 -8.94 22.10
C PHE A 10 -2.37 -9.46 22.20
N GLY A 11 -2.76 -10.37 21.34
CA GLY A 11 -4.11 -10.89 21.13
C GLY A 11 -4.79 -10.18 19.96
N PHE A 12 -5.15 -10.93 18.92
CA PHE A 12 -5.68 -10.35 17.68
C PHE A 12 -6.97 -9.54 17.91
N GLU A 13 -7.90 -10.07 18.71
CA GLU A 13 -9.14 -9.37 19.05
C GLU A 13 -8.87 -8.08 19.85
N ALA A 14 -7.98 -8.15 20.85
CA ALA A 14 -7.57 -6.99 21.63
C ALA A 14 -6.89 -5.92 20.75
N PHE A 15 -6.11 -6.36 19.77
CA PHE A 15 -5.49 -5.49 18.77
C PHE A 15 -6.54 -4.78 17.92
N CYS A 16 -7.54 -5.49 17.39
CA CYS A 16 -8.64 -4.90 16.62
C CYS A 16 -9.43 -3.88 17.46
N ALA A 17 -9.77 -4.22 18.70
CA ALA A 17 -10.47 -3.32 19.62
C ALA A 17 -9.66 -2.03 19.85
N ARG A 18 -8.36 -2.16 20.06
CA ARG A 18 -7.48 -1.01 20.27
C ARG A 18 -7.33 -0.15 19.02
N CYS A 19 -7.26 -0.77 17.84
CA CYS A 19 -7.26 -0.04 16.56
C CYS A 19 -8.51 0.81 16.41
N ALA A 20 -9.70 0.24 16.67
CA ALA A 20 -10.96 0.97 16.60
C ALA A 20 -11.01 2.12 17.60
N GLU A 21 -10.57 1.89 18.85
CA GLU A 21 -10.54 2.92 19.91
C GLU A 21 -9.69 4.14 19.55
N VAL A 22 -8.56 3.92 18.86
CA VAL A 22 -7.64 5.02 18.46
C VAL A 22 -7.91 5.55 17.05
N GLY A 23 -8.98 5.09 16.38
CA GLY A 23 -9.40 5.58 15.06
C GLY A 23 -8.54 5.10 13.90
N ILE A 24 -8.01 3.87 13.95
CA ILE A 24 -7.35 3.23 12.82
C ILE A 24 -8.41 2.55 11.96
N ASP A 25 -8.49 2.92 10.67
CA ASP A 25 -9.46 2.38 9.72
C ASP A 25 -9.02 1.05 9.12
N GLY A 26 -7.72 0.85 8.90
CA GLY A 26 -7.23 -0.36 8.27
C GLY A 26 -5.79 -0.71 8.65
N VAL A 27 -5.45 -1.97 8.45
CA VAL A 27 -4.12 -2.51 8.77
C VAL A 27 -3.54 -3.35 7.63
N ILE A 28 -2.22 -3.33 7.52
CA ILE A 28 -1.45 -4.17 6.61
C ILE A 28 -0.62 -5.13 7.46
N ILE A 29 -0.84 -6.43 7.29
CA ILE A 29 -0.08 -7.51 7.95
C ILE A 29 0.49 -8.40 6.85
N PRO A 30 1.73 -8.12 6.36
CA PRO A 30 2.28 -8.76 5.16
C PRO A 30 2.47 -10.28 5.27
N ASP A 31 2.67 -10.77 6.48
CA ASP A 31 2.90 -12.17 6.81
C ASP A 31 1.63 -12.90 7.30
N LEU A 32 0.44 -12.30 7.17
CA LEU A 32 -0.82 -12.96 7.47
C LEU A 32 -1.25 -13.85 6.29
N PRO A 33 -1.29 -15.19 6.46
CA PRO A 33 -1.77 -16.08 5.41
C PRO A 33 -3.26 -15.81 5.13
N PHE A 34 -3.62 -15.72 3.87
CA PHE A 34 -5.01 -15.42 3.48
C PHE A 34 -6.01 -16.49 3.95
N ALA A 35 -5.62 -17.77 3.97
CA ALA A 35 -6.49 -18.83 4.45
C ALA A 35 -6.82 -18.64 5.93
N ASP A 36 -5.82 -18.31 6.74
CA ASP A 36 -5.99 -18.04 8.17
C ASP A 36 -6.81 -16.78 8.39
N TYR A 37 -6.56 -15.74 7.55
CA TYR A 37 -7.39 -14.54 7.57
C TYR A 37 -8.88 -14.86 7.39
N ILE A 38 -9.21 -15.63 6.36
CA ILE A 38 -10.61 -16.00 6.07
C ILE A 38 -11.22 -16.83 7.20
N ALA A 39 -10.46 -17.80 7.73
CA ALA A 39 -10.97 -18.74 8.73
C ALA A 39 -11.16 -18.09 10.11
N ASP A 40 -10.16 -17.34 10.56
CA ASP A 40 -10.06 -16.98 11.96
C ASP A 40 -10.13 -15.46 12.22
N TYR A 41 -9.54 -14.63 11.34
CA TYR A 41 -9.32 -13.21 11.66
C TYR A 41 -10.34 -12.26 11.01
N ARG A 42 -10.88 -12.61 9.85
CA ARG A 42 -11.84 -11.76 9.14
C ARG A 42 -13.08 -11.41 9.97
N PRO A 43 -13.75 -12.35 10.66
CA PRO A 43 -14.91 -12.00 11.47
C PRO A 43 -14.58 -11.04 12.61
N LEU A 44 -13.37 -11.16 13.19
CA LEU A 44 -12.91 -10.26 14.24
C LEU A 44 -12.64 -8.86 13.68
N ALA A 45 -11.88 -8.73 12.59
CA ALA A 45 -11.61 -7.45 11.95
C ALA A 45 -12.91 -6.72 11.57
N GLN A 46 -13.86 -7.43 10.94
CA GLN A 46 -15.17 -6.88 10.56
C GLN A 46 -16.00 -6.40 11.76
N ARG A 47 -15.97 -7.13 12.89
CA ARG A 47 -16.68 -6.72 14.13
C ARG A 47 -16.23 -5.35 14.62
N TYR A 48 -14.96 -5.02 14.45
CA TYR A 48 -14.37 -3.75 14.88
C TYR A 48 -14.27 -2.71 13.77
N GLY A 49 -14.85 -2.99 12.58
CA GLY A 49 -14.81 -2.06 11.44
C GLY A 49 -13.41 -1.82 10.89
N LEU A 50 -12.51 -2.81 11.01
CA LEU A 50 -11.11 -2.68 10.63
C LEU A 50 -10.87 -3.33 9.28
N ASP A 51 -10.45 -2.55 8.29
CA ASP A 51 -10.10 -3.03 6.96
C ASP A 51 -8.77 -3.79 6.98
N MET A 52 -8.77 -4.99 6.40
CA MET A 52 -7.55 -5.78 6.22
C MET A 52 -7.02 -5.62 4.81
N ILE A 53 -5.96 -4.83 4.66
CA ILE A 53 -5.35 -4.55 3.36
C ILE A 53 -4.40 -5.69 3.00
N MET A 54 -4.72 -6.39 1.93
CA MET A 54 -3.96 -7.56 1.46
C MET A 54 -3.00 -7.20 0.33
N LEU A 55 -1.86 -7.90 0.33
CA LEU A 55 -0.83 -7.75 -0.68
C LEU A 55 -1.05 -8.72 -1.84
N ILE A 56 -0.79 -8.23 -3.05
CA ILE A 56 -0.68 -9.05 -4.26
C ILE A 56 0.67 -8.79 -4.94
N THR A 57 1.24 -9.83 -5.53
CA THR A 57 2.57 -9.82 -6.16
C THR A 57 2.47 -10.24 -7.64
N PRO A 58 3.53 -10.07 -8.44
CA PRO A 58 3.54 -10.57 -9.82
C PRO A 58 3.21 -12.06 -9.96
N GLU A 59 3.55 -12.87 -8.95
CA GLU A 59 3.32 -14.32 -8.92
C GLU A 59 1.92 -14.70 -8.46
N THR A 60 1.12 -13.75 -7.94
CA THR A 60 -0.24 -14.04 -7.47
C THR A 60 -1.15 -14.35 -8.67
N SER A 61 -1.80 -15.52 -8.64
CA SER A 61 -2.73 -15.92 -9.69
C SER A 61 -3.97 -15.02 -9.72
N GLU A 62 -4.62 -14.91 -10.90
CA GLU A 62 -5.85 -14.10 -11.02
C GLU A 62 -6.98 -14.62 -10.13
N GLU A 63 -7.13 -15.94 -10.02
CA GLU A 63 -8.11 -16.54 -9.12
C GLU A 63 -7.90 -16.08 -7.68
N ARG A 64 -6.64 -16.11 -7.23
CA ARG A 64 -6.26 -15.67 -5.88
C ARG A 64 -6.50 -14.17 -5.70
N ILE A 65 -6.19 -13.35 -6.71
CA ILE A 65 -6.43 -11.89 -6.67
C ILE A 65 -7.93 -11.61 -6.54
N ARG A 66 -8.79 -12.29 -7.30
CA ARG A 66 -10.24 -12.15 -7.19
C ARG A 66 -10.77 -12.58 -5.82
N ALA A 67 -10.25 -13.66 -5.27
CA ALA A 67 -10.61 -14.12 -3.92
C ALA A 67 -10.21 -13.12 -2.84
N ILE A 68 -9.01 -12.54 -2.95
CA ILE A 68 -8.54 -11.48 -2.07
C ILE A 68 -9.43 -10.24 -2.20
N ASP A 69 -9.70 -9.79 -3.43
CA ASP A 69 -10.54 -8.62 -3.69
C ASP A 69 -11.95 -8.75 -3.11
N ALA A 70 -12.53 -9.95 -3.20
CA ALA A 70 -13.85 -10.23 -2.63
C ALA A 70 -13.88 -10.29 -1.10
N ALA A 71 -12.75 -10.55 -0.48
CA ALA A 71 -12.65 -10.80 0.96
C ALA A 71 -12.07 -9.62 1.76
N THR A 72 -11.49 -8.63 1.10
CA THR A 72 -10.87 -7.46 1.74
C THR A 72 -11.65 -6.20 1.40
N ASP A 73 -11.45 -5.16 2.21
CA ASP A 73 -11.98 -3.82 2.01
C ASP A 73 -10.81 -2.81 2.06
N GLY A 74 -11.07 -1.55 1.74
CA GLY A 74 -10.04 -0.52 1.66
C GLY A 74 -9.35 -0.50 0.28
N PHE A 75 -8.24 -1.20 0.11
CA PHE A 75 -7.52 -1.28 -1.16
C PHE A 75 -6.68 -2.56 -1.28
N LEU A 76 -6.28 -2.90 -2.51
CA LEU A 76 -5.28 -3.94 -2.78
C LEU A 76 -3.90 -3.31 -2.87
N TYR A 77 -2.96 -3.82 -2.08
CA TYR A 77 -1.57 -3.38 -2.12
C TYR A 77 -0.80 -4.18 -3.17
N MET A 78 -0.47 -3.54 -4.28
CA MET A 78 0.33 -4.16 -5.35
C MET A 78 1.83 -4.00 -5.04
N VAL A 79 2.50 -5.10 -4.76
CA VAL A 79 3.96 -5.14 -4.59
C VAL A 79 4.60 -5.19 -5.97
N SER A 80 5.36 -4.16 -6.35
CA SER A 80 5.92 -4.03 -7.71
C SER A 80 7.04 -5.03 -8.04
N SER A 81 7.73 -5.57 -7.03
CA SER A 81 8.74 -6.62 -7.22
C SER A 81 9.05 -7.35 -5.91
N ALA A 82 9.54 -8.59 -6.01
CA ALA A 82 10.04 -9.35 -4.87
C ALA A 82 11.33 -8.77 -4.26
N SER A 83 12.02 -7.88 -4.95
CA SER A 83 13.24 -7.20 -4.48
C SER A 83 12.87 -5.90 -3.76
N THR A 84 13.01 -5.88 -2.47
CA THR A 84 12.34 -4.97 -1.54
C THR A 84 13.02 -3.63 -1.28
N THR A 85 14.18 -3.31 -1.83
CA THR A 85 14.87 -2.08 -1.43
C THR A 85 15.69 -1.46 -2.55
N GLY A 86 15.39 -0.20 -2.86
CA GLY A 86 16.17 0.67 -3.70
C GLY A 86 15.29 1.60 -4.55
N ALA A 87 15.70 2.86 -4.66
CA ALA A 87 15.14 3.77 -5.63
C ALA A 87 15.43 3.24 -7.04
N ARG A 88 14.41 3.19 -7.89
CA ARG A 88 14.55 2.83 -9.31
C ARG A 88 14.28 4.06 -10.15
N ASP A 89 15.00 4.20 -11.24
CA ASP A 89 14.77 5.30 -12.19
C ASP A 89 13.49 5.05 -13.02
N ALA A 90 13.19 3.79 -13.32
CA ALA A 90 11.99 3.35 -14.03
C ALA A 90 11.62 1.91 -13.66
N PHE A 91 10.38 1.51 -13.92
CA PHE A 91 9.97 0.11 -13.87
C PHE A 91 10.40 -0.63 -15.12
N ASP A 92 10.80 -1.89 -14.95
CA ASP A 92 11.13 -2.78 -16.07
C ASP A 92 9.86 -3.31 -16.78
N ALA A 93 10.05 -3.87 -17.97
CA ALA A 93 8.94 -4.36 -18.79
C ALA A 93 8.09 -5.44 -18.06
N PRO A 94 8.67 -6.44 -17.37
CA PRO A 94 7.88 -7.40 -16.59
C PRO A 94 7.01 -6.77 -15.51
N THR A 95 7.51 -5.76 -14.81
CA THR A 95 6.73 -5.02 -13.80
C THR A 95 5.57 -4.26 -14.43
N LEU A 96 5.80 -3.60 -15.58
CA LEU A 96 4.73 -2.88 -16.29
C LEU A 96 3.70 -3.86 -16.88
N ASP A 97 4.08 -5.03 -17.32
CA ASP A 97 3.16 -6.08 -17.77
C ASP A 97 2.29 -6.60 -16.63
N TYR A 98 2.87 -6.78 -15.45
CA TYR A 98 2.11 -7.09 -14.24
C TYR A 98 1.08 -5.98 -13.94
N PHE A 99 1.46 -4.72 -13.98
CA PHE A 99 0.53 -3.61 -13.72
C PHE A 99 -0.63 -3.59 -14.73
N ARG A 100 -0.34 -3.78 -16.03
CA ARG A 100 -1.37 -3.87 -17.08
C ARG A 100 -2.30 -5.05 -16.85
N ARG A 101 -1.76 -6.21 -16.49
CA ARG A 101 -2.54 -7.42 -16.19
C ARG A 101 -3.53 -7.16 -15.05
N ILE A 102 -3.09 -6.56 -13.96
CA ILE A 102 -3.97 -6.27 -12.81
C ILE A 102 -4.97 -5.16 -13.15
N ALA A 103 -4.56 -4.13 -13.90
CA ALA A 103 -5.46 -3.06 -14.32
C ALA A 103 -6.62 -3.55 -15.19
N ALA A 104 -6.42 -4.62 -15.96
CA ALA A 104 -7.44 -5.24 -16.79
C ALA A 104 -8.46 -6.10 -16.02
N LEU A 105 -8.19 -6.44 -14.76
CA LEU A 105 -9.12 -7.24 -13.94
C LEU A 105 -10.26 -6.36 -13.42
N PRO A 106 -11.52 -6.84 -13.48
CA PRO A 106 -12.67 -6.15 -12.91
C PRO A 106 -12.70 -6.34 -11.38
N LEU A 107 -11.81 -5.63 -10.69
CA LEU A 107 -11.69 -5.68 -9.24
C LEU A 107 -12.53 -4.59 -8.59
N ARG A 108 -13.11 -4.92 -7.43
CA ARG A 108 -13.97 -4.05 -6.64
C ARG A 108 -13.17 -2.95 -5.92
N ASN A 109 -12.06 -3.36 -5.34
CA ASN A 109 -11.24 -2.45 -4.54
C ASN A 109 -10.28 -1.63 -5.39
N PRO A 110 -9.99 -0.37 -5.01
CA PRO A 110 -8.90 0.39 -5.60
C PRO A 110 -7.56 -0.31 -5.38
N ARG A 111 -6.59 0.00 -6.22
CA ARG A 111 -5.25 -0.58 -6.20
C ARG A 111 -4.24 0.51 -5.90
N MET A 112 -3.31 0.22 -5.00
CA MET A 112 -2.20 1.09 -4.67
C MET A 112 -0.90 0.35 -4.95
N ILE A 113 -0.03 0.93 -5.78
CA ILE A 113 1.28 0.35 -6.09
C ILE A 113 2.29 0.84 -5.06
N GLY A 114 2.96 -0.09 -4.41
CA GLY A 114 4.06 0.19 -3.48
C GLY A 114 5.36 -0.48 -3.92
N PHE A 115 6.45 -0.04 -3.28
CA PHE A 115 7.84 -0.39 -3.57
C PHE A 115 8.35 0.15 -4.93
N GLY A 116 9.57 0.69 -4.93
CA GLY A 116 10.22 1.21 -6.13
C GLY A 116 9.67 2.54 -6.66
N VAL A 117 8.64 3.12 -6.05
CA VAL A 117 8.15 4.44 -6.41
C VAL A 117 8.95 5.51 -5.66
N SER A 118 9.75 6.30 -6.38
CA SER A 118 10.69 7.26 -5.77
C SER A 118 10.85 8.56 -6.53
N ASN A 119 10.40 8.61 -7.78
CA ASN A 119 10.55 9.75 -8.68
C ASN A 119 9.32 9.93 -9.58
N ARG A 120 9.33 10.98 -10.41
CA ARG A 120 8.21 11.33 -11.30
C ARG A 120 7.87 10.22 -12.29
N ALA A 121 8.87 9.53 -12.85
CA ALA A 121 8.62 8.49 -13.84
C ALA A 121 7.89 7.30 -13.21
N THR A 122 8.43 6.75 -12.12
CA THR A 122 7.83 5.62 -11.40
C THR A 122 6.47 5.97 -10.79
N PHE A 123 6.28 7.19 -10.29
CA PHE A 123 4.99 7.66 -9.81
C PHE A 123 3.95 7.77 -10.94
N SER A 124 4.34 8.36 -12.07
CA SER A 124 3.46 8.48 -13.25
C SER A 124 3.05 7.10 -13.78
N ASP A 125 3.99 6.16 -13.88
CA ASP A 125 3.69 4.79 -14.30
C ASP A 125 2.74 4.08 -13.34
N ALA A 126 2.95 4.22 -12.03
CA ALA A 126 2.04 3.66 -11.04
C ALA A 126 0.62 4.22 -11.19
N CYS A 127 0.47 5.54 -11.30
CA CYS A 127 -0.83 6.20 -11.42
C CYS A 127 -1.57 5.92 -12.75
N ARG A 128 -0.87 5.47 -13.81
CA ARG A 128 -1.53 5.01 -15.05
C ARG A 128 -2.25 3.68 -14.89
N HIS A 129 -1.83 2.86 -13.94
CA HIS A 129 -2.30 1.48 -13.80
C HIS A 129 -3.04 1.20 -12.49
N ALA A 130 -2.97 2.14 -11.53
CA ALA A 130 -3.59 2.02 -10.22
C ALA A 130 -4.20 3.35 -9.76
N SER A 131 -4.94 3.31 -8.67
CA SER A 131 -5.57 4.49 -8.07
C SER A 131 -4.56 5.44 -7.40
N GLY A 132 -3.34 4.95 -7.15
CA GLY A 132 -2.27 5.74 -6.56
C GLY A 132 -1.03 4.92 -6.24
N ALA A 133 -0.10 5.52 -5.52
CA ALA A 133 1.15 4.89 -5.11
C ALA A 133 1.44 5.09 -3.62
N ILE A 134 2.16 4.14 -3.02
CA ILE A 134 2.65 4.19 -1.65
C ILE A 134 4.17 4.42 -1.71
N ILE A 135 4.62 5.53 -1.12
CA ILE A 135 6.02 5.94 -1.14
C ILE A 135 6.52 5.99 0.32
N GLY A 136 7.32 5.00 0.69
CA GLY A 136 7.90 4.89 2.04
C GLY A 136 9.35 5.34 2.09
N SER A 137 10.27 4.56 1.52
CA SER A 137 11.71 4.74 1.66
C SER A 137 12.19 6.14 1.21
N ARG A 138 11.67 6.67 0.11
CA ARG A 138 12.03 8.02 -0.33
C ARG A 138 11.58 9.10 0.65
N PHE A 139 10.40 8.96 1.25
CA PHE A 139 9.94 9.88 2.28
C PHE A 139 10.84 9.83 3.52
N VAL A 140 11.21 8.64 3.99
CA VAL A 140 12.12 8.48 5.14
C VAL A 140 13.47 9.13 4.88
N SER A 141 14.07 8.90 3.69
CA SER A 141 15.33 9.56 3.32
C SER A 141 15.21 11.08 3.31
N LEU A 142 14.12 11.62 2.75
CA LEU A 142 13.86 13.06 2.75
C LEU A 142 13.64 13.60 4.16
N LEU A 143 12.99 12.85 5.04
CA LEU A 143 12.80 13.23 6.43
C LEU A 143 14.14 13.35 7.18
N GLU A 144 15.06 12.42 6.93
CA GLU A 144 16.44 12.48 7.47
C GLU A 144 17.20 13.67 6.90
N GLU A 145 17.15 13.90 5.58
CA GLU A 145 17.78 15.04 4.91
C GLU A 145 17.29 16.39 5.46
N GLU A 146 16.01 16.47 5.83
CA GLU A 146 15.38 17.68 6.39
C GLU A 146 15.45 17.75 7.93
N GLY A 147 16.29 16.95 8.58
CA GLY A 147 16.50 16.98 10.03
C GLY A 147 15.24 16.64 10.84
N GLY A 148 14.34 15.81 10.29
CA GLY A 148 13.08 15.41 10.93
C GLY A 148 11.90 16.32 10.62
N ASP A 149 12.05 17.35 9.78
CA ASP A 149 10.95 18.23 9.37
C ASP A 149 10.06 17.53 8.33
N ALA A 150 8.96 16.96 8.81
CA ALA A 150 8.02 16.22 7.97
C ALA A 150 7.35 17.12 6.91
N THR A 151 7.11 18.38 7.20
CA THR A 151 6.49 19.33 6.26
C THR A 151 7.40 19.58 5.07
N ARG A 152 8.68 19.86 5.32
CA ARG A 152 9.68 20.02 4.25
C ARG A 152 9.88 18.74 3.46
N ALA A 153 9.97 17.59 4.15
CA ALA A 153 10.11 16.29 3.50
C ALA A 153 8.93 16.00 2.54
N ILE A 154 7.69 16.32 2.94
CA ILE A 154 6.50 16.18 2.08
C ILE A 154 6.57 17.12 0.86
N VAL A 155 6.94 18.38 1.05
CA VAL A 155 7.08 19.33 -0.08
C VAL A 155 8.10 18.80 -1.08
N ARG A 156 9.30 18.42 -0.63
CA ARG A 156 10.33 17.83 -1.50
C ARG A 156 9.90 16.53 -2.18
N LEU A 157 9.13 15.70 -1.45
CA LEU A 157 8.59 14.48 -2.06
C LEU A 157 7.61 14.82 -3.19
N LYS A 158 6.69 15.75 -2.97
CA LYS A 158 5.76 16.21 -4.02
C LYS A 158 6.49 16.75 -5.24
N GLU A 159 7.52 17.56 -5.05
CA GLU A 159 8.37 18.05 -6.14
C GLU A 159 9.04 16.90 -6.90
N ALA A 160 9.64 15.94 -6.19
CA ALA A 160 10.34 14.81 -6.78
C ALA A 160 9.43 13.91 -7.64
N ILE A 161 8.17 13.75 -7.25
CA ILE A 161 7.17 12.96 -8.00
C ILE A 161 6.34 13.80 -8.98
N GLY A 162 6.51 15.14 -9.00
CA GLY A 162 5.75 16.05 -9.85
C GLY A 162 4.28 16.18 -9.45
N ALA A 163 3.95 15.95 -8.17
CA ALA A 163 2.61 16.20 -7.64
C ALA A 163 2.40 17.68 -7.33
N PRO A 164 1.16 18.20 -7.43
CA PRO A 164 0.89 19.61 -7.12
C PRO A 164 1.25 19.92 -5.66
N THR A 165 1.92 21.06 -5.46
CA THR A 165 2.18 21.63 -4.14
C THR A 165 1.11 22.68 -3.83
N ALA A 166 0.77 22.90 -2.56
CA ALA A 166 -0.30 23.82 -2.14
C ALA A 166 -0.14 25.26 -2.68
N SER A 167 1.07 25.66 -3.11
CA SER A 167 1.34 26.93 -3.76
C SER A 167 0.84 27.01 -5.22
N ALA A 168 0.54 25.89 -5.86
CA ALA A 168 0.02 25.87 -7.24
C ALA A 168 -1.52 25.97 -7.31
N GLU A 169 -2.21 25.69 -6.21
CA GLU A 169 -3.68 25.75 -6.14
C GLU A 169 -4.21 27.16 -5.80
N ALA A 170 -3.36 28.05 -5.32
CA ALA A 170 -3.73 29.44 -4.98
C ALA A 170 -3.67 30.42 -6.17
N GLY A 171 -3.41 29.94 -7.38
CA GLY A 171 -3.18 30.75 -8.58
C GLY A 171 -4.15 30.50 -9.75
N MET A 172 -5.30 29.82 -9.52
CA MET A 172 -6.37 29.72 -10.51
C MET A 172 -7.66 30.32 -10.01
#